data_81341b9107635b1cc853c7bd6b644e67
#
_entry.id   81341b9107635b1cc853c7bd6b644e67
#
_cell.length_a   1.000
_cell.length_b   1.000
_cell.length_c   1.000
_cell.angle_alpha   90.00
_cell.angle_beta   90.00
_cell.angle_gamma   90.00
#
_symmetry.space_group_name_H-M   'P 1'
#
loop_
_entity.id
_entity.type
_entity.pdbx_description
1 polymer ?
#
loop_
_entity_poly.entity_id
_entity_poly.type
_entity_poly.pdbx_seq_one_letter_code
_entity_poly.pdbx_strand_id
1 'polypeptide(L)'
;MLDLERLSDSITWIDLSFVERRRTPDRAIQVGIRCHLAGMSLRDASQFLDELGVQRSHVAVHEWVHKANLQPISTVTADQLAVDEKMIHLNGQDHWLYGAVDPQTNEILHVSLFPTTTKQTTRWFLDELHRRYQLDDVLFLVDDADYLGPVLAEDGYRFQVISHRNRNAIERVFREVERRTSSFANSFGHVTLETAES
;
A
#
# COMPACT_ATOMS: atom_id res chain seq x y z
N MET A 1 -2.00 -30.18 -16.98
CA MET A 1 -1.65 -28.86 -17.54
C MET A 1 -2.82 -27.95 -17.28
N LEU A 2 -2.69 -27.00 -16.36
CA LEU A 2 -3.73 -26.03 -16.06
C LEU A 2 -3.91 -25.14 -17.30
N ASP A 3 -5.15 -25.08 -17.78
CA ASP A 3 -5.51 -24.26 -18.93
C ASP A 3 -5.50 -22.78 -18.56
N LEU A 4 -4.34 -22.14 -18.75
CA LEU A 4 -4.12 -20.72 -18.48
C LEU A 4 -4.97 -19.80 -19.39
N GLU A 5 -5.57 -20.32 -20.44
CA GLU A 5 -6.44 -19.53 -21.32
C GLU A 5 -7.75 -19.13 -20.66
N ARG A 6 -8.26 -19.93 -19.71
CA ARG A 6 -9.50 -19.61 -18.98
C ARG A 6 -9.38 -18.50 -17.94
N LEU A 7 -8.19 -18.07 -17.61
CA LEU A 7 -7.95 -16.94 -16.69
C LEU A 7 -7.87 -15.58 -17.43
N SER A 8 -8.28 -15.53 -18.73
CA SER A 8 -7.85 -14.47 -19.63
C SER A 8 -8.51 -13.11 -19.46
N ASP A 9 -9.73 -13.03 -19.01
CA ASP A 9 -10.52 -11.82 -19.22
C ASP A 9 -10.48 -10.78 -18.09
N SER A 10 -9.84 -11.07 -16.96
CA SER A 10 -9.86 -10.17 -15.80
C SER A 10 -8.51 -9.58 -15.36
N ILE A 11 -7.44 -9.80 -16.14
CA ILE A 11 -6.06 -9.49 -15.68
C ILE A 11 -5.42 -8.31 -16.43
N THR A 12 -6.18 -7.50 -17.12
CA THR A 12 -5.65 -6.41 -17.97
C THR A 12 -5.35 -5.09 -17.22
N TRP A 13 -5.45 -5.07 -15.90
CA TRP A 13 -5.25 -3.85 -15.13
C TRP A 13 -3.76 -3.52 -14.82
N ILE A 14 -2.84 -4.44 -15.07
CA ILE A 14 -1.41 -4.16 -14.95
C ILE A 14 -0.88 -3.74 -16.31
N ASP A 15 -0.44 -2.48 -16.44
CA ASP A 15 0.29 -2.04 -17.62
C ASP A 15 1.66 -2.70 -17.66
N LEU A 16 1.94 -3.46 -18.72
CA LEU A 16 3.21 -4.13 -18.96
C LEU A 16 4.08 -3.41 -19.99
N SER A 17 3.83 -2.13 -20.27
CA SER A 17 4.63 -1.32 -21.22
C SER A 17 6.12 -1.24 -20.83
N PHE A 18 6.45 -1.47 -19.57
CA PHE A 18 7.83 -1.53 -19.07
C PHE A 18 8.62 -2.78 -19.50
N VAL A 19 7.94 -3.79 -20.07
CA VAL A 19 8.58 -5.05 -20.48
C VAL A 19 9.21 -4.92 -21.86
N GLU A 20 10.47 -4.55 -21.91
CA GLU A 20 11.21 -4.35 -23.18
C GLU A 20 11.52 -5.67 -23.90
N ARG A 21 11.77 -6.75 -23.14
CA ARG A 21 12.17 -8.07 -23.68
C ARG A 21 11.11 -9.11 -23.38
N ARG A 22 10.35 -9.52 -24.37
CA ARG A 22 9.28 -10.52 -24.25
C ARG A 22 9.79 -11.97 -24.19
N ARG A 23 10.72 -12.25 -23.27
CA ARG A 23 11.18 -13.62 -22.97
C ARG A 23 10.28 -14.37 -22.00
N THR A 24 9.37 -13.66 -21.36
CA THR A 24 8.38 -14.19 -20.42
C THR A 24 7.00 -13.86 -20.95
N PRO A 25 6.07 -14.80 -20.98
CA PRO A 25 4.69 -14.49 -21.34
C PRO A 25 4.11 -13.41 -20.40
N ASP A 26 3.41 -12.44 -20.96
CA ASP A 26 2.82 -11.31 -20.21
C ASP A 26 1.98 -11.81 -19.04
N ARG A 27 1.25 -12.92 -19.23
CA ARG A 27 0.48 -13.57 -18.16
C ARG A 27 1.33 -14.06 -17.00
N ALA A 28 2.48 -14.63 -17.26
CA ALA A 28 3.34 -15.12 -16.19
C ALA A 28 3.88 -13.95 -15.36
N ILE A 29 4.19 -12.82 -16.00
CA ILE A 29 4.58 -11.57 -15.33
C ILE A 29 3.43 -11.09 -14.43
N GLN A 30 2.22 -11.00 -14.97
CA GLN A 30 1.04 -10.59 -14.21
C GLN A 30 0.76 -11.53 -13.03
N VAL A 31 0.85 -12.84 -13.23
CA VAL A 31 0.67 -13.83 -12.16
C VAL A 31 1.74 -13.65 -11.08
N GLY A 32 3.01 -13.50 -11.45
CA GLY A 32 4.10 -13.27 -10.49
C GLY A 32 3.89 -12.01 -9.64
N ILE A 33 3.51 -10.90 -10.27
CA ILE A 33 3.18 -9.65 -9.58
C ILE A 33 1.99 -9.88 -8.63
N ARG A 34 0.91 -10.51 -9.09
CA ARG A 34 -0.29 -10.77 -8.27
C ARG A 34 -0.01 -11.68 -7.08
N CYS A 35 0.77 -12.73 -7.25
CA CYS A 35 1.17 -13.61 -6.16
C CYS A 35 1.87 -12.82 -5.06
N HIS A 36 2.78 -11.93 -5.44
CA HIS A 36 3.48 -11.08 -4.47
C HIS A 36 2.52 -10.09 -3.79
N LEU A 37 1.68 -9.40 -4.55
CA LEU A 37 0.65 -8.50 -3.99
C LEU A 37 -0.35 -9.23 -3.08
N ALA A 38 -0.64 -10.50 -3.37
CA ALA A 38 -1.46 -11.34 -2.51
C ALA A 38 -0.76 -11.79 -1.21
N GLY A 39 0.53 -11.42 -1.03
CA GLY A 39 1.30 -11.68 0.18
C GLY A 39 2.28 -12.85 0.10
N MET A 40 2.48 -13.44 -1.08
CA MET A 40 3.54 -14.44 -1.26
C MET A 40 4.92 -13.76 -1.23
N SER A 41 5.92 -14.44 -0.66
CA SER A 41 7.28 -13.96 -0.81
C SER A 41 7.71 -13.99 -2.28
N LEU A 42 8.68 -13.17 -2.66
CA LEU A 42 9.23 -13.20 -4.03
C LEU A 42 9.75 -14.57 -4.44
N ARG A 43 10.27 -15.34 -3.47
CA ARG A 43 10.76 -16.71 -3.70
C ARG A 43 9.62 -17.69 -3.93
N ASP A 44 8.55 -17.59 -3.11
CA ASP A 44 7.36 -18.44 -3.26
C ASP A 44 6.63 -18.12 -4.57
N ALA A 45 6.52 -16.83 -4.94
CA ALA A 45 5.98 -16.42 -6.23
C ALA A 45 6.81 -16.96 -7.40
N SER A 46 8.15 -16.94 -7.28
CA SER A 46 9.06 -17.53 -8.26
C SER A 46 8.87 -19.06 -8.36
N GLN A 47 8.77 -19.76 -7.24
CA GLN A 47 8.52 -21.19 -7.19
C GLN A 47 7.16 -21.55 -7.80
N PHE A 48 6.12 -20.77 -7.49
CA PHE A 48 4.79 -20.95 -8.07
C PHE A 48 4.81 -20.81 -9.60
N LEU A 49 5.55 -19.83 -10.12
CA LEU A 49 5.74 -19.70 -11.58
C LEU A 49 6.47 -20.91 -12.19
N ASP A 50 7.44 -21.49 -11.48
CA ASP A 50 8.15 -22.70 -11.94
C ASP A 50 7.19 -23.92 -12.01
N GLU A 51 6.28 -24.08 -11.03
CA GLU A 51 5.21 -25.09 -11.07
C GLU A 51 4.27 -24.92 -12.26
N LEU A 52 4.09 -23.69 -12.75
CA LEU A 52 3.35 -23.38 -13.98
C LEU A 52 4.20 -23.53 -15.27
N GLY A 53 5.45 -23.99 -15.15
CA GLY A 53 6.36 -24.18 -16.26
C GLY A 53 7.12 -22.92 -16.72
N VAL A 54 7.09 -21.85 -15.91
CA VAL A 54 7.75 -20.58 -16.22
C VAL A 54 8.91 -20.35 -15.25
N GLN A 55 10.11 -20.79 -15.60
CA GLN A 55 11.30 -20.62 -14.77
C GLN A 55 11.78 -19.16 -14.76
N ARG A 56 11.61 -18.50 -13.63
CA ARG A 56 12.10 -17.13 -13.38
C ARG A 56 12.63 -17.01 -11.95
N SER A 57 13.65 -16.20 -11.79
CA SER A 57 14.22 -15.93 -10.47
C SER A 57 13.32 -14.98 -9.68
N HIS A 58 13.42 -15.04 -8.35
CA HIS A 58 12.76 -14.07 -7.47
C HIS A 58 13.20 -12.62 -7.74
N VAL A 59 14.42 -12.41 -8.26
CA VAL A 59 14.89 -11.09 -8.70
C VAL A 59 14.09 -10.58 -9.90
N ALA A 60 13.73 -11.46 -10.84
CA ALA A 60 12.89 -11.05 -11.96
C ALA A 60 11.48 -10.66 -11.48
N VAL A 61 10.90 -11.40 -10.54
CA VAL A 61 9.59 -11.03 -9.94
C VAL A 61 9.69 -9.69 -9.22
N HIS A 62 10.75 -9.45 -8.45
CA HIS A 62 11.03 -8.18 -7.81
C HIS A 62 11.09 -7.02 -8.81
N GLU A 63 11.87 -7.18 -9.89
CA GLU A 63 11.94 -6.15 -10.94
C GLU A 63 10.58 -5.86 -11.59
N TRP A 64 9.75 -6.88 -11.80
CA TRP A 64 8.42 -6.68 -12.36
C TRP A 64 7.50 -5.89 -11.41
N VAL A 65 7.52 -6.21 -10.12
CA VAL A 65 6.73 -5.49 -9.10
C VAL A 65 7.14 -4.02 -9.07
N HIS A 66 8.44 -3.72 -9.00
CA HIS A 66 8.93 -2.34 -8.96
C HIS A 66 8.65 -1.57 -10.26
N LYS A 67 8.87 -2.18 -11.42
CA LYS A 67 8.67 -1.53 -12.71
C LYS A 67 7.19 -1.35 -13.05
N ALA A 68 6.32 -2.22 -12.56
CA ALA A 68 4.88 -2.07 -12.72
C ALA A 68 4.35 -0.79 -12.05
N ASN A 69 5.11 -0.22 -11.10
CA ASN A 69 4.83 1.04 -10.42
C ASN A 69 3.33 1.15 -10.08
N LEU A 70 2.82 0.13 -9.38
CA LEU A 70 1.40 0.00 -9.05
C LEU A 70 1.01 1.05 -8.00
N GLN A 71 1.00 2.29 -8.42
CA GLN A 71 0.40 3.36 -7.64
C GLN A 71 -1.12 3.20 -7.70
N PRO A 72 -1.83 3.39 -6.60
CA PRO A 72 -3.28 3.49 -6.64
C PRO A 72 -3.65 4.61 -7.61
N ILE A 73 -4.21 4.27 -8.77
CA ILE A 73 -4.80 5.25 -9.68
C ILE A 73 -6.23 5.43 -9.17
N SER A 74 -6.37 6.14 -8.08
CA SER A 74 -7.67 6.52 -7.60
C SER A 74 -8.07 7.83 -8.26
N THR A 75 -9.07 7.77 -9.14
CA THR A 75 -9.89 8.92 -9.54
C THR A 75 -11.05 9.11 -8.56
N VAL A 76 -10.99 8.43 -7.41
CA VAL A 76 -12.07 8.41 -6.43
C VAL A 76 -12.11 9.76 -5.73
N THR A 77 -13.20 10.48 -5.93
CA THR A 77 -13.64 11.51 -5.00
C THR A 77 -14.25 10.79 -3.79
N ALA A 78 -13.43 10.51 -2.80
CA ALA A 78 -13.93 9.95 -1.55
C ALA A 78 -14.64 11.06 -0.76
N ASP A 79 -15.89 10.83 -0.38
CA ASP A 79 -16.62 11.76 0.50
C ASP A 79 -16.06 11.73 1.93
N GLN A 80 -15.43 10.62 2.30
CA GLN A 80 -14.87 10.39 3.62
C GLN A 80 -13.51 9.68 3.51
N LEU A 81 -12.57 10.07 4.37
CA LEU A 81 -11.27 9.43 4.51
C LEU A 81 -10.99 9.08 5.97
N ALA A 82 -10.74 7.81 6.24
CA ALA A 82 -10.20 7.40 7.52
C ALA A 82 -8.69 7.59 7.49
N VAL A 83 -8.17 8.36 8.44
CA VAL A 83 -6.74 8.63 8.62
C VAL A 83 -6.31 8.18 10.01
N ASP A 84 -5.20 7.49 10.07
CA ASP A 84 -4.64 6.98 11.33
C ASP A 84 -3.13 6.79 11.15
N GLU A 85 -2.39 6.73 12.25
CA GLU A 85 -0.99 6.43 12.26
C GLU A 85 -0.66 5.24 13.15
N LYS A 86 0.37 4.52 12.79
CA LYS A 86 0.84 3.36 13.51
C LYS A 86 2.35 3.34 13.63
N MET A 87 2.85 3.11 14.85
CA MET A 87 4.27 2.87 15.06
C MET A 87 4.66 1.50 14.51
N ILE A 88 5.72 1.49 13.72
CA ILE A 88 6.39 0.29 13.20
C ILE A 88 7.88 0.33 13.51
N HIS A 89 8.48 -0.83 13.73
CA HIS A 89 9.89 -0.95 14.06
C HIS A 89 10.68 -1.37 12.82
N LEU A 90 11.56 -0.48 12.33
CA LEU A 90 12.40 -0.71 11.13
C LEU A 90 13.87 -0.47 11.49
N ASN A 91 14.73 -1.42 11.14
CA ASN A 91 16.18 -1.29 11.34
C ASN A 91 16.60 -0.90 12.77
N GLY A 92 15.89 -1.39 13.78
CA GLY A 92 16.18 -1.06 15.16
C GLY A 92 15.72 0.35 15.59
N GLN A 93 14.91 1.03 14.77
CA GLN A 93 14.35 2.35 15.04
C GLN A 93 12.83 2.35 14.88
N ASP A 94 12.17 3.15 15.70
CA ASP A 94 10.73 3.36 15.60
C ASP A 94 10.42 4.37 14.50
N HIS A 95 9.41 4.06 13.70
CA HIS A 95 8.89 4.91 12.63
C HIS A 95 7.37 4.93 12.71
N TRP A 96 6.76 5.96 12.15
CA TRP A 96 5.33 6.14 12.14
C TRP A 96 4.79 6.02 10.72
N LEU A 97 3.99 4.98 10.50
CA LEU A 97 3.29 4.74 9.25
C LEU A 97 1.93 5.45 9.30
N TYR A 98 1.78 6.49 8.51
CA TYR A 98 0.51 7.17 8.30
C TYR A 98 -0.23 6.51 7.14
N GLY A 99 -1.54 6.38 7.26
CA GLY A 99 -2.39 5.83 6.22
C GLY A 99 -3.68 6.60 6.03
N ALA A 100 -4.11 6.77 4.79
CA ALA A 100 -5.42 7.29 4.41
C ALA A 100 -6.17 6.23 3.59
N VAL A 101 -7.39 5.91 4.00
CA VAL A 101 -8.22 4.85 3.44
C VAL A 101 -9.64 5.36 3.21
N ASP A 102 -10.21 5.05 2.07
CA ASP A 102 -11.65 5.20 1.88
C ASP A 102 -12.39 4.11 2.67
N PRO A 103 -13.19 4.47 3.69
CA PRO A 103 -13.87 3.49 4.53
C PRO A 103 -14.99 2.73 3.80
N GLN A 104 -15.47 3.22 2.67
CA GLN A 104 -16.53 2.59 1.88
C GLN A 104 -15.99 1.49 0.98
N THR A 105 -14.90 1.79 0.25
CA THR A 105 -14.27 0.87 -0.70
C THR A 105 -13.15 0.04 -0.08
N ASN A 106 -12.61 0.46 1.05
CA ASN A 106 -11.37 -0.03 1.68
C ASN A 106 -10.13 0.18 0.80
N GLU A 107 -10.19 1.13 -0.10
CA GLU A 107 -9.05 1.51 -0.94
C GLU A 107 -8.06 2.35 -0.13
N ILE A 108 -6.78 1.99 -0.20
CA ILE A 108 -5.69 2.79 0.37
C ILE A 108 -5.38 3.91 -0.62
N LEU A 109 -5.62 5.15 -0.22
CA LEU A 109 -5.34 6.30 -1.04
C LEU A 109 -3.90 6.78 -0.92
N HIS A 110 -3.38 6.76 0.30
CA HIS A 110 -2.02 7.22 0.56
C HIS A 110 -1.43 6.56 1.79
N VAL A 111 -0.13 6.33 1.74
CA VAL A 111 0.68 5.83 2.86
C VAL A 111 2.00 6.59 2.85
N SER A 112 2.46 7.04 4.01
CA SER A 112 3.79 7.65 4.18
C SER A 112 4.41 7.24 5.50
N LEU A 113 5.74 7.18 5.52
CA LEU A 113 6.52 6.76 6.66
C LEU A 113 7.35 7.94 7.20
N PHE A 114 7.21 8.21 8.50
CA PHE A 114 7.92 9.29 9.15
C PHE A 114 8.73 8.79 10.35
N PRO A 115 9.88 9.40 10.64
CA PRO A 115 10.71 9.01 11.80
C PRO A 115 10.09 9.40 13.15
N THR A 116 9.05 10.20 13.14
CA THR A 116 8.37 10.69 14.35
C THR A 116 6.94 11.10 14.05
N THR A 117 6.09 11.15 15.08
CA THR A 117 4.73 11.69 14.99
C THR A 117 4.70 13.07 15.68
N THR A 118 4.37 14.09 14.91
CA THR A 118 4.27 15.49 15.34
C THR A 118 3.22 16.20 14.48
N LYS A 119 2.76 17.38 14.91
CA LYS A 119 1.93 18.25 14.06
C LYS A 119 2.55 18.52 12.69
N GLN A 120 3.87 18.62 12.61
CA GLN A 120 4.56 18.89 11.36
C GLN A 120 4.53 17.69 10.41
N THR A 121 4.79 16.48 10.90
CA THR A 121 4.72 15.26 10.09
C THR A 121 3.28 14.98 9.65
N THR A 122 2.30 15.25 10.49
CA THR A 122 0.88 15.20 10.12
C THR A 122 0.56 16.16 8.98
N ARG A 123 1.05 17.42 9.02
CA ARG A 123 0.87 18.36 7.90
C ARG A 123 1.53 17.88 6.63
N TRP A 124 2.74 17.37 6.69
CA TRP A 124 3.42 16.82 5.51
C TRP A 124 2.60 15.69 4.88
N PHE A 125 2.06 14.78 5.69
CA PHE A 125 1.19 13.72 5.20
C PHE A 125 -0.08 14.27 4.52
N LEU A 126 -0.75 15.24 5.13
CA LEU A 126 -1.93 15.89 4.56
C LEU A 126 -1.61 16.66 3.26
N ASP A 127 -0.46 17.33 3.21
CA ASP A 127 0.02 18.00 2.00
C ASP A 127 0.31 17.03 0.85
N GLU A 128 0.88 15.85 1.16
CA GLU A 128 1.10 14.79 0.18
C GLU A 128 -0.22 14.23 -0.34
N LEU A 129 -1.17 14.01 0.55
CA LEU A 129 -2.51 13.55 0.21
C LEU A 129 -3.26 14.59 -0.64
N HIS A 130 -3.21 15.87 -0.25
CA HIS A 130 -3.86 16.98 -0.97
C HIS A 130 -3.29 17.19 -2.38
N ARG A 131 -2.00 16.97 -2.59
CA ARG A 131 -1.39 17.03 -3.93
C ARG A 131 -1.93 15.99 -4.90
N ARG A 132 -2.46 14.89 -4.40
CA ARG A 132 -2.97 13.77 -5.20
C ARG A 132 -4.49 13.80 -5.37
N TYR A 133 -5.19 14.33 -4.38
CA TYR A 133 -6.66 14.30 -4.29
C TYR A 133 -7.23 15.67 -3.93
N GLN A 134 -8.43 15.95 -4.42
CA GLN A 134 -9.18 17.14 -3.97
C GLN A 134 -9.83 16.82 -2.62
N LEU A 135 -9.39 17.51 -1.56
CA LEU A 135 -9.81 17.23 -0.19
C LEU A 135 -10.74 18.30 0.41
N ASP A 136 -11.11 19.33 -0.36
CA ASP A 136 -11.81 20.52 0.14
C ASP A 136 -13.14 20.18 0.83
N ASP A 137 -13.87 19.19 0.33
CA ASP A 137 -15.18 18.78 0.87
C ASP A 137 -15.13 17.43 1.62
N VAL A 138 -13.96 16.82 1.75
CA VAL A 138 -13.79 15.50 2.36
C VAL A 138 -13.98 15.57 3.87
N LEU A 139 -14.71 14.62 4.43
CA LEU A 139 -14.83 14.42 5.87
C LEU A 139 -13.72 13.46 6.36
N PHE A 140 -12.77 13.96 7.12
CA PHE A 140 -11.76 13.13 7.76
C PHE A 140 -12.32 12.41 8.98
N LEU A 141 -12.16 11.10 9.01
CA LEU A 141 -12.49 10.26 10.15
C LEU A 141 -11.18 9.93 10.87
N VAL A 142 -11.03 10.39 12.08
CA VAL A 142 -9.80 10.25 12.87
C VAL A 142 -10.12 9.69 14.25
N ASP A 143 -9.12 9.17 14.92
CA ASP A 143 -9.24 8.86 16.33
C ASP A 143 -8.99 10.11 17.21
N ASP A 144 -9.05 9.92 18.51
CA ASP A 144 -8.76 10.95 19.51
C ASP A 144 -7.22 11.10 19.71
N ALA A 145 -6.44 10.91 18.64
CA ALA A 145 -4.99 11.06 18.71
C ALA A 145 -4.57 12.53 18.84
N ASP A 146 -3.50 12.76 19.58
CA ASP A 146 -3.06 14.08 20.02
C ASP A 146 -2.72 15.07 18.89
N TYR A 147 -2.48 14.58 17.65
CA TYR A 147 -1.95 15.39 16.56
C TYR A 147 -2.90 15.54 15.36
N LEU A 148 -3.66 14.50 15.00
CA LEU A 148 -4.52 14.52 13.80
C LEU A 148 -5.66 15.54 13.91
N GLY A 149 -6.51 15.42 14.92
CA GLY A 149 -7.64 16.31 15.12
C GLY A 149 -7.25 17.79 15.22
N PRO A 150 -6.29 18.16 16.08
CA PRO A 150 -5.82 19.55 16.18
C PRO A 150 -5.28 20.12 14.88
N VAL A 151 -4.50 19.34 14.09
CA VAL A 151 -3.98 19.81 12.80
C VAL A 151 -5.09 20.02 11.79
N LEU A 152 -6.02 19.07 11.68
CA LEU A 152 -7.18 19.19 10.78
C LEU A 152 -8.01 20.42 11.11
N ALA A 153 -8.21 20.72 12.40
CA ALA A 153 -8.94 21.92 12.85
C ALA A 153 -8.16 23.21 12.51
N GLU A 154 -6.86 23.24 12.76
CA GLU A 154 -6.00 24.41 12.49
C GLU A 154 -5.93 24.72 10.99
N ASP A 155 -5.92 23.68 10.14
CA ASP A 155 -5.77 23.80 8.69
C ASP A 155 -7.14 23.87 7.96
N GLY A 156 -8.27 23.89 8.72
CA GLY A 156 -9.62 24.13 8.21
C GLY A 156 -10.31 22.93 7.57
N TYR A 157 -9.80 21.74 7.76
CA TYR A 157 -10.43 20.52 7.25
C TYR A 157 -11.65 20.12 8.07
N ARG A 158 -12.62 19.52 7.41
CA ARG A 158 -13.77 18.90 8.09
C ARG A 158 -13.35 17.55 8.66
N PHE A 159 -13.54 17.34 9.95
CA PHE A 159 -13.20 16.07 10.56
C PHE A 159 -14.23 15.65 11.62
N GLN A 160 -14.27 14.36 11.89
CA GLN A 160 -15.05 13.74 12.94
C GLN A 160 -14.15 12.76 13.71
N VAL A 161 -14.11 12.94 15.02
CA VAL A 161 -13.49 11.95 15.89
C VAL A 161 -14.41 10.74 16.02
N ILE A 162 -13.92 9.57 15.65
CA ILE A 162 -14.66 8.32 15.69
C ILE A 162 -14.15 7.42 16.81
N SER A 163 -15.07 6.94 17.63
CA SER A 163 -14.76 5.91 18.62
C SER A 163 -14.55 4.54 17.96
N HIS A 164 -13.91 3.63 18.66
CA HIS A 164 -13.45 2.29 18.20
C HIS A 164 -14.39 1.50 17.24
N ARG A 165 -15.68 1.79 17.20
CA ARG A 165 -16.64 1.03 16.37
C ARG A 165 -16.56 1.31 14.86
N ASN A 166 -16.10 2.49 14.44
CA ASN A 166 -16.08 2.91 13.03
C ASN A 166 -14.68 2.94 12.40
N ARG A 167 -13.65 2.51 13.16
CA ARG A 167 -12.24 2.44 12.70
C ARG A 167 -11.91 1.20 11.86
N ASN A 168 -12.89 0.32 11.65
CA ASN A 168 -12.67 -1.01 11.08
C ASN A 168 -11.96 -1.02 9.71
N ALA A 169 -12.04 0.05 8.92
CA ALA A 169 -11.40 0.09 7.60
C ALA A 169 -9.88 0.26 7.73
N ILE A 170 -9.43 1.30 8.43
CA ILE A 170 -8.00 1.59 8.59
C ILE A 170 -7.32 0.57 9.50
N GLU A 171 -8.00 0.10 10.56
CA GLU A 171 -7.48 -0.99 11.41
C GLU A 171 -7.28 -2.29 10.63
N ARG A 172 -8.14 -2.59 9.65
CA ARG A 172 -7.94 -3.75 8.75
C ARG A 172 -6.70 -3.58 7.88
N VAL A 173 -6.48 -2.38 7.35
CA VAL A 173 -5.28 -2.08 6.56
C VAL A 173 -4.04 -2.24 7.41
N PHE A 174 -3.97 -1.63 8.58
CA PHE A 174 -2.81 -1.78 9.47
C PHE A 174 -2.60 -3.22 9.95
N ARG A 175 -3.67 -3.97 10.22
CA ARG A 175 -3.56 -5.39 10.54
C ARG A 175 -3.00 -6.20 9.37
N GLU A 176 -3.38 -5.87 8.15
CA GLU A 176 -2.83 -6.52 6.96
C GLU A 176 -1.37 -6.14 6.74
N VAL A 177 -0.99 -4.88 6.97
CA VAL A 177 0.41 -4.44 6.98
C VAL A 177 1.20 -5.22 8.04
N GLU A 178 0.70 -5.33 9.27
CA GLU A 178 1.35 -6.13 10.32
C GLU A 178 1.52 -7.59 9.93
N ARG A 179 0.46 -8.19 9.40
CA ARG A 179 0.49 -9.59 8.97
C ARG A 179 1.57 -9.82 7.90
N ARG A 180 1.70 -8.88 6.96
CA ARG A 180 2.70 -8.96 5.90
C ARG A 180 4.10 -8.64 6.41
N THR A 181 4.25 -7.63 7.24
CA THR A 181 5.55 -7.24 7.79
C THR A 181 6.07 -8.23 8.83
N SER A 182 5.20 -8.88 9.61
CA SER A 182 5.62 -9.94 10.54
C SER A 182 6.20 -11.15 9.82
N SER A 183 5.69 -11.47 8.64
CA SER A 183 6.26 -12.53 7.78
C SER A 183 7.62 -12.13 7.18
N PHE A 184 7.93 -10.84 7.13
CA PHE A 184 9.17 -10.26 6.63
C PHE A 184 10.07 -9.67 7.73
N ALA A 185 9.82 -9.98 9.01
CA ALA A 185 10.52 -9.38 10.16
C ALA A 185 12.06 -9.43 10.03
N ASN A 186 12.61 -10.48 9.39
CA ASN A 186 14.04 -10.57 9.09
C ASN A 186 14.49 -9.74 7.87
N SER A 187 13.57 -9.29 7.02
CA SER A 187 13.88 -8.54 5.81
C SER A 187 13.87 -7.03 6.05
N PHE A 188 13.07 -6.53 6.99
CA PHE A 188 13.05 -5.12 7.37
C PHE A 188 14.27 -4.68 8.20
N GLY A 189 15.05 -5.64 8.72
CA GLY A 189 16.28 -5.35 9.47
C GLY A 189 17.40 -4.67 8.67
N HIS A 190 17.28 -4.55 7.35
CA HIS A 190 18.31 -4.00 6.45
C HIS A 190 17.74 -3.12 5.33
N VAL A 191 16.49 -2.69 5.43
CA VAL A 191 15.80 -1.93 4.39
C VAL A 191 15.90 -0.43 4.68
N THR A 192 16.17 0.40 3.67
CA THR A 192 16.10 1.85 3.79
C THR A 192 14.64 2.32 3.85
N LEU A 193 14.40 3.53 4.39
CA LEU A 193 13.06 4.14 4.42
C LEU A 193 12.41 4.15 3.04
N GLU A 194 13.16 4.59 2.02
CA GLU A 194 12.72 4.67 0.63
C GLU A 194 12.29 3.30 0.06
N THR A 195 12.96 2.22 0.46
CA THR A 195 12.59 0.85 0.05
C THR A 195 11.41 0.31 0.85
N ALA A 196 11.18 0.78 2.07
CA ALA A 196 10.05 0.37 2.90
C ALA A 196 8.73 1.03 2.44
N GLU A 197 8.80 2.20 1.80
CA GLU A 197 7.66 2.93 1.24
C GLU A 197 7.27 2.46 -0.18
N SER A 198 8.19 1.83 -0.90
CA SER A 198 7.98 1.34 -2.27
C SER A 198 7.33 -0.04 -2.30
#